data_a3f519e86b156adf773cd767315e4e8c
#
_entry.id   a3f519e86b156adf773cd767315e4e8c
#
_cell.length_a   1.000
_cell.length_b   1.000
_cell.length_c   1.000
_cell.angle_alpha   90.00
_cell.angle_beta   90.00
_cell.angle_gamma   90.00
#
_symmetry.space_group_name_H-M   'P 1'
#
loop_
_entity.id
_entity.type
_entity.pdbx_description
1 polymer ?
#
loop_
_entity_poly.entity_id
_entity_poly.type
_entity_poly.pdbx_seq_one_letter_code
_entity_poly.pdbx_strand_id
1 'polypeptide(L)'
;MDGRNSGQRDRMDRTEIDRDAWQRLPLARVPRRGPTRGKNAQLRAKLRSLVAFVYPDEDADALVQSMCDAFWPDNLKSRQRGRQPSNTLWSEEDAIVIAYGNSFVDGTHKPLDLLNDFMHRYMSGTVNGVHILPFFPFTSDDGFAVTDYRAVNSALGDWDDIRRIAADFSLMSDLVLNH
;
A
#
# COMPACT_ATOMS: atom_id res chain seq x y z
N MET A 1 -24.13 27.63 40.00
CA MET A 1 -23.05 28.22 39.22
C MET A 1 -22.67 27.25 38.13
N ASP A 2 -23.03 27.62 36.97
CA ASP A 2 -23.10 26.89 35.74
C ASP A 2 -21.71 26.85 35.10
N GLY A 3 -21.21 25.69 34.79
CA GLY A 3 -19.91 25.48 34.13
C GLY A 3 -20.05 24.50 32.99
N ARG A 4 -20.63 24.97 31.86
CA ARG A 4 -20.70 24.22 30.60
C ARG A 4 -19.29 24.02 30.04
N ASN A 5 -18.82 22.80 30.06
CA ASN A 5 -17.63 22.39 29.33
C ASN A 5 -18.03 22.08 27.87
N SER A 6 -17.75 23.05 27.00
CA SER A 6 -17.93 22.92 25.56
C SER A 6 -16.87 21.98 24.98
N GLY A 7 -17.27 20.78 24.62
CA GLY A 7 -16.45 19.86 23.87
C GLY A 7 -16.05 20.43 22.51
N GLN A 8 -14.83 20.86 22.42
CA GLN A 8 -14.15 21.22 21.18
C GLN A 8 -13.85 19.93 20.45
N ARG A 9 -14.71 19.56 19.51
CA ARG A 9 -14.41 18.50 18.54
C ARG A 9 -13.32 19.06 17.64
N ASP A 10 -12.13 18.53 17.82
CA ASP A 10 -10.99 18.73 16.94
C ASP A 10 -11.41 18.31 15.53
N ARG A 11 -11.64 19.30 14.66
CA ARG A 11 -11.80 19.06 13.24
C ARG A 11 -10.43 18.67 12.73
N MET A 12 -10.20 17.39 12.54
CA MET A 12 -9.07 16.89 11.76
C MET A 12 -9.02 17.68 10.46
N ASP A 13 -7.98 18.47 10.33
CA ASP A 13 -7.69 19.23 9.13
C ASP A 13 -7.49 18.25 7.97
N ARG A 14 -8.44 18.27 7.01
CA ARG A 14 -8.41 17.43 5.80
C ARG A 14 -7.48 17.97 4.74
N THR A 15 -6.62 18.90 5.08
CA THR A 15 -5.71 19.55 4.14
C THR A 15 -4.36 18.88 4.07
N GLU A 16 -4.02 18.52 2.86
CA GLU A 16 -2.75 17.95 2.38
C GLU A 16 -2.61 16.44 2.49
N ILE A 17 -3.40 15.74 1.69
CA ILE A 17 -3.01 14.41 1.23
C ILE A 17 -1.78 14.63 0.34
N ASP A 18 -0.60 14.24 0.80
CA ASP A 18 0.58 14.15 -0.07
C ASP A 18 0.31 13.09 -1.15
N ARG A 19 -0.32 13.55 -2.26
CA ARG A 19 -0.62 12.72 -3.43
C ARG A 19 0.63 12.15 -4.07
N ASP A 20 1.79 12.72 -3.76
CA ASP A 20 3.08 12.31 -4.34
C ASP A 20 3.75 11.20 -3.55
N ALA A 21 3.40 10.97 -2.28
CA ALA A 21 3.96 9.89 -1.48
C ALA A 21 3.71 8.51 -2.14
N TRP A 22 2.50 8.29 -2.67
CA TRP A 22 2.14 7.05 -3.37
C TRP A 22 2.84 6.87 -4.71
N GLN A 23 3.20 7.97 -5.38
CA GLN A 23 3.91 7.93 -6.67
C GLN A 23 5.38 7.54 -6.50
N ARG A 24 5.92 7.67 -5.30
CA ARG A 24 7.33 7.38 -4.98
C ARG A 24 7.56 5.94 -4.54
N LEU A 25 6.52 5.18 -4.22
CA LEU A 25 6.66 3.77 -3.90
C LEU A 25 7.07 2.99 -5.16
N PRO A 26 8.12 2.17 -5.10
CA PRO A 26 8.41 1.22 -6.16
C PRO A 26 7.28 0.17 -6.12
N LEU A 27 6.21 0.44 -6.89
CA LEU A 27 5.08 -0.47 -6.99
C LEU A 27 5.59 -1.82 -7.48
N ALA A 28 5.33 -2.84 -6.68
CA ALA A 28 5.65 -4.22 -6.99
C ALA A 28 5.27 -4.57 -8.43
N ARG A 29 6.07 -5.42 -9.04
CA ARG A 29 5.99 -5.87 -10.42
C ARG A 29 4.77 -6.77 -10.68
N VAL A 30 3.57 -6.27 -10.46
CA VAL A 30 2.38 -6.93 -10.98
C VAL A 30 2.37 -6.69 -12.49
N PRO A 31 2.38 -7.73 -13.34
CA PRO A 31 2.23 -7.55 -14.78
C PRO A 31 0.83 -6.99 -15.04
N ARG A 32 0.75 -5.68 -15.22
CA ARG A 32 -0.48 -4.99 -15.51
C ARG A 32 -0.73 -5.09 -17.02
N ARG A 33 -1.30 -6.21 -17.48
CA ARG A 33 -2.16 -6.11 -18.66
C ARG A 33 -3.38 -5.33 -18.20
N GLY A 34 -3.38 -4.03 -18.45
CA GLY A 34 -4.60 -3.24 -18.33
C GLY A 34 -5.68 -3.95 -19.15
N PRO A 35 -6.92 -4.03 -18.65
CA PRO A 35 -8.00 -4.66 -19.39
C PRO A 35 -8.11 -4.02 -20.78
N THR A 36 -8.43 -4.81 -21.81
CA THR A 36 -8.69 -4.31 -23.16
C THR A 36 -9.78 -3.23 -23.12
N ARG A 37 -9.82 -2.31 -24.07
CA ARG A 37 -10.69 -1.11 -24.07
C ARG A 37 -12.14 -1.41 -23.67
N GLY A 38 -12.71 -2.55 -24.08
CA GLY A 38 -14.05 -2.99 -23.68
C GLY A 38 -14.17 -3.46 -22.23
N LYS A 39 -13.14 -4.16 -21.70
CA LYS A 39 -13.09 -4.58 -20.29
C LYS A 39 -12.94 -3.40 -19.33
N ASN A 40 -12.26 -2.33 -19.77
CA ASN A 40 -12.17 -1.09 -18.99
C ASN A 40 -13.52 -0.40 -18.83
N ALA A 41 -14.34 -0.36 -19.89
CA ALA A 41 -15.67 0.23 -19.82
C ALA A 41 -16.60 -0.56 -18.87
N GLN A 42 -16.57 -1.89 -18.93
CA GLN A 42 -17.34 -2.74 -18.02
C GLN A 42 -16.87 -2.60 -16.55
N LEU A 43 -15.56 -2.54 -16.32
CA LEU A 43 -15.01 -2.32 -14.97
C LEU A 43 -15.42 -0.96 -14.42
N ARG A 44 -15.32 0.11 -15.21
CA ARG A 44 -15.77 1.46 -14.80
C ARG A 44 -17.26 1.48 -14.47
N ALA A 45 -18.11 0.84 -15.29
CA ALA A 45 -19.55 0.75 -15.03
C ALA A 45 -19.85 0.01 -13.72
N LYS A 46 -19.13 -1.09 -13.46
CA LYS A 46 -19.25 -1.83 -12.19
C LYS A 46 -18.78 -1.00 -11.00
N LEU A 47 -17.61 -0.34 -11.10
CA LEU A 47 -17.11 0.56 -10.05
C LEU A 47 -18.11 1.67 -9.77
N ARG A 48 -18.69 2.29 -10.81
CA ARG A 48 -19.69 3.34 -10.66
C ARG A 48 -20.90 2.87 -9.86
N SER A 49 -21.43 1.69 -10.17
CA SER A 49 -22.59 1.16 -9.44
C SER A 49 -22.27 0.87 -7.97
N LEU A 50 -21.06 0.37 -7.66
CA LEU A 50 -20.61 0.11 -6.29
C LEU A 50 -20.37 1.41 -5.53
N VAL A 51 -19.74 2.39 -6.16
CA VAL A 51 -19.48 3.70 -5.54
C VAL A 51 -20.78 4.42 -5.26
N ALA A 52 -21.75 4.43 -6.19
CA ALA A 52 -23.06 5.02 -5.98
C ALA A 52 -23.87 4.33 -4.87
N PHE A 53 -23.65 3.03 -4.67
CA PHE A 53 -24.28 2.29 -3.56
C PHE A 53 -23.67 2.65 -2.20
N VAL A 54 -22.34 2.78 -2.12
CA VAL A 54 -21.62 3.05 -0.86
C VAL A 54 -21.67 4.53 -0.49
N TYR A 55 -21.67 5.42 -1.50
CA TYR A 55 -21.65 6.87 -1.33
C TYR A 55 -22.79 7.51 -2.15
N PRO A 56 -24.05 7.36 -1.69
CA PRO A 56 -25.22 7.79 -2.46
C PRO A 56 -25.31 9.30 -2.68
N ASP A 57 -24.70 10.08 -1.79
CA ASP A 57 -24.72 11.56 -1.83
C ASP A 57 -23.53 12.17 -2.58
N GLU A 58 -22.63 11.34 -3.12
CA GLU A 58 -21.42 11.78 -3.80
C GLU A 58 -21.52 11.59 -5.32
N ASP A 59 -20.73 12.37 -6.08
CA ASP A 59 -20.62 12.17 -7.53
C ASP A 59 -19.81 10.88 -7.83
N ALA A 60 -20.54 9.81 -8.13
CA ALA A 60 -19.95 8.50 -8.40
C ALA A 60 -19.00 8.51 -9.62
N ASP A 61 -19.25 9.35 -10.63
CA ASP A 61 -18.38 9.44 -11.79
C ASP A 61 -17.06 10.14 -11.46
N ALA A 62 -17.11 11.21 -10.68
CA ALA A 62 -15.91 11.90 -10.19
C ALA A 62 -15.07 11.01 -9.26
N LEU A 63 -15.71 10.26 -8.35
CA LEU A 63 -15.01 9.33 -7.47
C LEU A 63 -14.36 8.19 -8.25
N VAL A 64 -15.06 7.57 -9.19
CA VAL A 64 -14.50 6.52 -10.05
C VAL A 64 -13.34 7.04 -10.89
N GLN A 65 -13.43 8.27 -11.40
CA GLN A 65 -12.32 8.87 -12.14
C GLN A 65 -11.10 9.05 -11.23
N SER A 66 -11.29 9.60 -10.04
CA SER A 66 -10.22 9.77 -9.04
C SER A 66 -9.57 8.43 -8.64
N MET A 67 -10.38 7.40 -8.43
CA MET A 67 -9.88 6.03 -8.17
C MET A 67 -9.05 5.51 -9.35
N CYS A 68 -9.54 5.67 -10.57
CA CYS A 68 -8.81 5.24 -11.76
C CYS A 68 -7.48 5.99 -11.92
N ASP A 69 -7.45 7.28 -11.64
CA ASP A 69 -6.23 8.09 -11.74
C ASP A 69 -5.22 7.69 -10.66
N ALA A 70 -5.68 7.34 -9.46
CA ALA A 70 -4.83 6.83 -8.40
C ALA A 70 -4.24 5.43 -8.73
N PHE A 71 -5.07 4.50 -9.22
CA PHE A 71 -4.63 3.13 -9.48
C PHE A 71 -3.91 2.95 -10.83
N TRP A 72 -4.22 3.79 -11.85
CA TRP A 72 -3.62 3.72 -13.18
C TRP A 72 -3.12 5.09 -13.68
N PRO A 73 -2.24 5.76 -12.95
CA PRO A 73 -1.70 7.04 -13.41
C PRO A 73 -0.93 6.84 -14.72
N ASP A 74 -1.10 7.78 -15.66
CA ASP A 74 -0.50 7.70 -16.99
C ASP A 74 1.03 7.65 -17.00
N ASN A 75 1.67 8.19 -15.96
CA ASN A 75 3.12 8.15 -15.79
C ASN A 75 3.67 6.73 -15.52
N LEU A 76 2.85 5.77 -15.08
CA LEU A 76 3.27 4.38 -14.96
C LEU A 76 3.43 3.69 -16.32
N LYS A 77 2.75 4.18 -17.37
CA LYS A 77 2.90 3.66 -18.75
C LYS A 77 4.29 3.91 -19.32
N SER A 78 4.98 4.98 -18.87
CA SER A 78 6.31 5.35 -19.37
C SER A 78 7.44 4.52 -18.74
N ARG A 79 7.27 4.00 -17.52
CA ARG A 79 8.27 3.20 -16.82
C ARG A 79 8.36 1.75 -17.30
N GLN A 80 7.37 1.28 -18.06
CA GLN A 80 7.32 -0.12 -18.54
C GLN A 80 7.99 -0.35 -19.91
N ARG A 81 8.57 0.69 -20.55
CA ARG A 81 9.13 0.57 -21.91
C ARG A 81 10.40 -0.30 -22.05
N GLY A 82 10.93 -0.85 -20.98
CA GLY A 82 12.19 -1.62 -21.01
C GLY A 82 12.08 -3.11 -20.68
N ARG A 83 10.90 -3.64 -20.33
CA ARG A 83 10.78 -5.01 -19.89
C ARG A 83 9.73 -5.78 -20.67
N GLN A 84 10.16 -6.86 -21.34
CA GLN A 84 9.24 -7.83 -21.95
C GLN A 84 8.28 -8.35 -20.88
N PRO A 85 6.96 -8.32 -21.10
CA PRO A 85 6.02 -8.94 -20.18
C PRO A 85 6.26 -10.45 -20.19
N SER A 86 6.69 -11.03 -19.08
CA SER A 86 6.61 -12.47 -18.93
C SER A 86 5.13 -12.87 -19.01
N ASN A 87 4.82 -13.92 -19.77
CA ASN A 87 3.45 -14.43 -19.90
C ASN A 87 2.99 -15.16 -18.63
N THR A 88 3.89 -15.42 -17.69
CA THR A 88 3.64 -16.07 -16.40
C THR A 88 3.60 -15.02 -15.30
N LEU A 89 2.53 -15.02 -14.51
CA LEU A 89 2.40 -14.17 -13.31
C LEU A 89 3.32 -14.67 -12.19
N TRP A 90 3.44 -15.97 -12.08
CA TRP A 90 4.21 -16.70 -11.08
C TRP A 90 4.92 -17.87 -11.73
N SER A 91 6.03 -18.30 -11.14
CA SER A 91 6.78 -19.48 -11.51
C SER A 91 7.20 -20.25 -10.25
N GLU A 92 7.75 -21.44 -10.42
CA GLU A 92 8.34 -22.24 -9.34
C GLU A 92 9.58 -21.58 -8.70
N GLU A 93 10.11 -20.53 -9.31
CA GLU A 93 11.22 -19.74 -8.78
C GLU A 93 10.74 -18.62 -7.82
N ASP A 94 9.44 -18.40 -7.74
CA ASP A 94 8.88 -17.36 -6.86
C ASP A 94 8.72 -17.91 -5.45
N ALA A 95 9.48 -17.34 -4.52
CA ALA A 95 9.43 -17.65 -3.10
C ALA A 95 9.26 -16.37 -2.30
N ILE A 96 8.28 -16.36 -1.39
CA ILE A 96 7.92 -15.18 -0.59
C ILE A 96 8.08 -15.51 0.89
N VAL A 97 8.84 -14.69 1.60
CA VAL A 97 8.88 -14.71 3.08
C VAL A 97 7.74 -13.86 3.63
N ILE A 98 7.07 -14.36 4.65
CA ILE A 98 6.09 -13.59 5.44
C ILE A 98 6.74 -13.22 6.76
N ALA A 99 6.69 -11.94 7.13
CA ALA A 99 7.28 -11.43 8.36
C ALA A 99 6.45 -10.28 8.93
N TYR A 100 6.43 -10.15 10.24
CA TYR A 100 6.05 -8.89 10.88
C TYR A 100 7.17 -7.87 10.74
N GLY A 101 6.84 -6.58 10.69
CA GLY A 101 7.83 -5.51 10.64
C GLY A 101 8.79 -5.51 11.84
N ASN A 102 8.38 -6.08 12.97
CA ASN A 102 9.18 -6.25 14.20
C ASN A 102 9.67 -7.69 14.44
N SER A 103 9.76 -8.52 13.40
CA SER A 103 10.31 -9.88 13.55
C SER A 103 11.73 -9.91 14.09
N PHE A 104 12.48 -8.82 13.88
CA PHE A 104 13.82 -8.65 14.42
C PHE A 104 13.91 -7.36 15.24
N VAL A 105 14.43 -7.46 16.47
CA VAL A 105 14.64 -6.32 17.37
C VAL A 105 15.96 -6.50 18.11
N ASP A 106 16.73 -5.43 18.23
CA ASP A 106 17.99 -5.40 18.99
C ASP A 106 18.04 -4.28 20.04
N GLY A 107 16.96 -3.48 20.14
CA GLY A 107 16.86 -2.35 21.05
C GLY A 107 17.59 -1.08 20.60
N THR A 108 18.28 -1.11 19.47
CA THR A 108 19.08 0.00 18.96
C THR A 108 18.59 0.49 17.60
N HIS A 109 18.40 -0.43 16.66
CA HIS A 109 18.02 -0.13 15.28
C HIS A 109 16.50 -0.24 15.10
N LYS A 110 16.01 0.41 14.06
CA LYS A 110 14.61 0.26 13.66
C LYS A 110 14.37 -1.17 13.18
N PRO A 111 13.25 -1.82 13.58
CA PRO A 111 12.95 -3.19 13.19
C PRO A 111 12.94 -3.43 11.68
N LEU A 112 12.45 -2.49 10.87
CA LEU A 112 12.46 -2.61 9.41
C LEU A 112 13.88 -2.55 8.82
N ASP A 113 14.83 -1.82 9.43
CA ASP A 113 16.24 -1.88 9.05
C ASP A 113 16.81 -3.27 9.30
N LEU A 114 16.54 -3.85 10.48
CA LEU A 114 17.00 -5.20 10.81
C LEU A 114 16.40 -6.26 9.89
N LEU A 115 15.11 -6.11 9.55
CA LEU A 115 14.46 -6.98 8.57
C LEU A 115 15.14 -6.87 7.20
N ASN A 116 15.43 -5.66 6.73
CA ASN A 116 16.12 -5.42 5.47
C ASN A 116 17.52 -6.08 5.47
N ASP A 117 18.30 -5.88 6.53
CA ASP A 117 19.62 -6.49 6.68
C ASP A 117 19.57 -8.02 6.70
N PHE A 118 18.58 -8.58 7.39
CA PHE A 118 18.35 -10.02 7.42
C PHE A 118 18.02 -10.56 6.02
N MET A 119 17.10 -9.92 5.31
CA MET A 119 16.71 -10.30 3.97
C MET A 119 17.91 -10.29 3.01
N HIS A 120 18.72 -9.24 3.05
CA HIS A 120 19.91 -9.15 2.21
C HIS A 120 20.97 -10.19 2.55
N ARG A 121 21.23 -10.40 3.83
CA ARG A 121 22.32 -11.27 4.29
C ARG A 121 22.03 -12.76 4.13
N TYR A 122 20.77 -13.15 4.36
CA TYR A 122 20.43 -14.57 4.47
C TYR A 122 19.43 -15.06 3.42
N MET A 123 18.65 -14.16 2.80
CA MET A 123 17.58 -14.53 1.89
C MET A 123 17.85 -14.13 0.43
N SER A 124 18.85 -13.30 0.18
CA SER A 124 19.22 -12.88 -1.17
C SER A 124 19.59 -14.10 -2.03
N GLY A 125 18.98 -14.17 -3.21
CA GLY A 125 19.15 -15.30 -4.14
C GLY A 125 18.34 -16.56 -3.78
N THR A 126 17.70 -16.62 -2.60
CA THR A 126 16.84 -17.74 -2.19
C THR A 126 15.37 -17.39 -2.33
N VAL A 127 15.00 -16.16 -1.99
CA VAL A 127 13.64 -15.64 -2.14
C VAL A 127 13.66 -14.36 -2.95
N ASN A 128 12.58 -14.08 -3.66
CA ASN A 128 12.43 -12.88 -4.49
C ASN A 128 11.33 -11.94 -3.98
N GLY A 129 10.62 -12.33 -2.93
CA GLY A 129 9.56 -11.51 -2.36
C GLY A 129 9.49 -11.54 -0.84
N VAL A 130 8.90 -10.49 -0.27
CA VAL A 130 8.59 -10.39 1.14
C VAL A 130 7.17 -9.85 1.32
N HIS A 131 6.38 -10.54 2.11
CA HIS A 131 5.10 -10.06 2.61
C HIS A 131 5.32 -9.54 4.02
N ILE A 132 5.31 -8.22 4.18
CA ILE A 132 5.36 -7.59 5.49
C ILE A 132 3.91 -7.41 5.95
N LEU A 133 3.56 -8.11 7.04
CA LEU A 133 2.26 -7.99 7.71
C LEU A 133 2.05 -6.54 8.15
N PRO A 134 0.82 -6.09 8.45
CA PRO A 134 0.50 -4.66 8.51
C PRO A 134 1.50 -3.85 9.32
N PHE A 135 2.23 -2.97 8.66
CA PHE A 135 3.28 -2.12 9.22
C PHE A 135 2.82 -0.67 9.43
N PHE A 136 1.54 -0.43 9.30
CA PHE A 136 0.89 0.87 9.45
C PHE A 136 0.60 1.19 10.92
N PRO A 137 0.29 2.44 11.30
CA PRO A 137 -0.27 2.75 12.61
C PRO A 137 -1.59 1.99 12.84
N PHE A 138 -1.75 1.43 14.04
CA PHE A 138 -2.89 0.60 14.39
C PHE A 138 -3.31 0.82 15.84
N THR A 139 -4.52 0.39 16.19
CA THR A 139 -5.05 0.45 17.57
C THR A 139 -4.99 -0.89 18.29
N SER A 140 -5.11 -2.00 17.57
CA SER A 140 -5.21 -3.35 18.15
C SER A 140 -4.95 -4.43 17.09
N ASP A 141 -5.12 -5.69 17.48
CA ASP A 141 -5.11 -6.87 16.59
C ASP A 141 -3.79 -7.04 15.84
N ASP A 142 -2.67 -6.91 16.56
CA ASP A 142 -1.30 -7.13 16.07
C ASP A 142 -1.00 -6.40 14.74
N GLY A 143 -1.61 -5.22 14.55
CA GLY A 143 -1.43 -4.40 13.35
C GLY A 143 -2.60 -4.43 12.38
N PHE A 144 -3.56 -5.36 12.53
CA PHE A 144 -4.66 -5.50 11.57
C PHE A 144 -5.79 -4.47 11.76
N ALA A 145 -5.88 -3.80 12.93
CA ALA A 145 -6.76 -2.65 13.13
C ALA A 145 -6.10 -1.34 12.69
N VAL A 146 -5.85 -1.21 11.40
CA VAL A 146 -5.11 -0.07 10.79
C VAL A 146 -5.88 1.23 10.93
N THR A 147 -5.20 2.29 11.40
CA THR A 147 -5.76 3.63 11.54
C THR A 147 -5.34 4.59 10.43
N ASP A 148 -4.18 4.40 9.83
CA ASP A 148 -3.70 5.25 8.74
C ASP A 148 -2.79 4.48 7.77
N TYR A 149 -3.24 4.28 6.55
CA TYR A 149 -2.46 3.66 5.48
C TYR A 149 -1.43 4.59 4.83
N ARG A 150 -1.40 5.87 5.19
CA ARG A 150 -0.45 6.86 4.65
C ARG A 150 0.84 6.95 5.45
N ALA A 151 0.89 6.34 6.62
CA ALA A 151 2.05 6.35 7.50
C ALA A 151 2.56 4.94 7.77
N VAL A 152 3.85 4.82 8.04
CA VAL A 152 4.45 3.63 8.65
C VAL A 152 4.42 3.81 10.15
N ASN A 153 4.17 2.76 10.92
CA ASN A 153 4.28 2.78 12.37
C ASN A 153 5.70 3.20 12.77
N SER A 154 5.82 4.34 13.45
CA SER A 154 7.11 4.93 13.82
C SER A 154 7.98 4.05 14.71
N ALA A 155 7.37 3.08 15.41
CA ALA A 155 8.11 2.08 16.17
C ALA A 155 8.82 1.04 15.29
N LEU A 156 8.34 0.85 14.04
CA LEU A 156 8.93 -0.08 13.09
C LEU A 156 9.97 0.59 12.19
N GLY A 157 9.69 1.81 11.73
CA GLY A 157 10.51 2.54 10.79
C GLY A 157 9.75 3.64 10.05
N ASP A 158 10.07 3.83 8.80
CA ASP A 158 9.44 4.82 7.93
C ASP A 158 9.31 4.31 6.47
N TRP A 159 8.80 5.18 5.58
CA TRP A 159 8.65 4.84 4.17
C TRP A 159 9.98 4.63 3.43
N ASP A 160 11.09 5.19 3.91
CA ASP A 160 12.40 4.96 3.29
C ASP A 160 12.89 3.54 3.60
N ASP A 161 12.60 3.00 4.79
CA ASP A 161 12.86 1.60 5.14
C ASP A 161 12.09 0.65 4.21
N ILE A 162 10.79 0.91 4.03
CA ILE A 162 9.94 0.14 3.11
C ILE A 162 10.45 0.22 1.66
N ARG A 163 10.92 1.40 1.22
CA ARG A 163 11.49 1.56 -0.14
C ARG A 163 12.79 0.79 -0.32
N ARG A 164 13.65 0.73 0.72
CA ARG A 164 14.89 -0.05 0.66
C ARG A 164 14.59 -1.53 0.46
N ILE A 165 13.68 -2.10 1.23
CA ILE A 165 13.26 -3.49 1.07
C ILE A 165 12.67 -3.72 -0.33
N ALA A 166 11.78 -2.82 -0.78
CA ALA A 166 11.11 -2.93 -2.07
C ALA A 166 12.03 -2.69 -3.29
N ALA A 167 13.25 -2.18 -3.10
CA ALA A 167 14.22 -2.01 -4.17
C ALA A 167 14.74 -3.37 -4.69
N ASP A 168 14.90 -4.34 -3.81
CA ASP A 168 15.55 -5.62 -4.11
C ASP A 168 14.59 -6.81 -4.04
N PHE A 169 13.52 -6.70 -3.26
CA PHE A 169 12.49 -7.74 -3.09
C PHE A 169 11.13 -7.27 -3.61
N SER A 170 10.35 -8.20 -4.16
CA SER A 170 8.93 -7.93 -4.46
C SER A 170 8.17 -7.77 -3.14
N LEU A 171 7.69 -6.56 -2.87
CA LEU A 171 6.97 -6.26 -1.62
C LEU A 171 5.49 -6.60 -1.75
N MET A 172 4.96 -7.31 -0.77
CA MET A 172 3.54 -7.51 -0.53
C MET A 172 3.17 -6.91 0.82
N SER A 173 2.01 -6.27 0.91
CA SER A 173 1.43 -5.78 2.16
C SER A 173 -0.07 -6.04 2.20
N ASP A 174 -0.63 -6.08 3.40
CA ASP A 174 -2.06 -6.25 3.59
C ASP A 174 -2.81 -4.94 3.32
N LEU A 175 -4.01 -5.08 2.78
CA LEU A 175 -5.01 -4.03 2.71
C LEU A 175 -6.25 -4.49 3.47
N VAL A 176 -6.33 -4.14 4.74
CA VAL A 176 -7.42 -4.53 5.63
C VAL A 176 -8.55 -3.52 5.50
N LEU A 177 -9.65 -3.90 4.85
CA LEU A 177 -10.77 -3.01 4.56
C LEU A 177 -12.01 -3.25 5.44
N ASN A 178 -12.00 -4.32 6.22
CA ASN A 178 -13.17 -4.80 6.97
C ASN A 178 -12.97 -4.79 8.50
N HIS A 179 -12.15 -3.92 8.97
CA HIS A 179 -11.95 -3.65 10.40
C HIS A 179 -12.64 -2.39 10.85
#